data_a4c037aa4b85cf741a43448ac8c6a934
#
_entry.id   a4c037aa4b85cf741a43448ac8c6a934
#
_cell.length_a   1.000
_cell.length_b   1.000
_cell.length_c   1.000
_cell.angle_alpha   90.00
_cell.angle_beta   90.00
_cell.angle_gamma   90.00
#
_symmetry.space_group_name_H-M   'P 1'
#
loop_
_entity.id
_entity.type
_entity.pdbx_description
1 polymer ?
#
loop_
_entity_poly.entity_id
_entity_poly.type
_entity_poly.pdbx_seq_one_letter_code
_entity_poly.pdbx_strand_id
1 'polypeptide(L)'
;MKQAVWIFAILIVTLNAVPAAAEPLLWQALRDGRAAVLIRHALAPGTGDPAAFDVGDCATQRNLSEEGRAQARRIGGMFRANGIDTAAILTSQWCRCRDTASEMALGPVQDAPFLNSFFANRGDGPDQTAALRTYLTEADPETPLVLVTHQVNITALTDYFPRSGELVFVELPVTDDLTVLGTVETR
;
A
#
# COMPACT_ATOMS: atom_id res chain seq x y z
N MET A 1 -58.76 24.34 -16.81
CA MET A 1 -57.89 23.96 -15.66
C MET A 1 -56.90 22.90 -16.19
N LYS A 2 -55.60 23.25 -16.35
CA LYS A 2 -54.59 22.30 -16.86
C LYS A 2 -53.80 21.79 -15.65
N GLN A 3 -53.90 20.49 -15.38
CA GLN A 3 -53.09 19.87 -14.32
C GLN A 3 -51.70 19.53 -14.86
N ALA A 4 -50.67 20.06 -14.21
CA ALA A 4 -49.27 19.75 -14.50
C ALA A 4 -48.86 18.48 -13.74
N VAL A 5 -48.48 17.43 -14.49
CA VAL A 5 -47.92 16.20 -13.94
C VAL A 5 -46.42 16.38 -13.75
N TRP A 6 -45.96 16.38 -12.52
CA TRP A 6 -44.53 16.38 -12.19
C TRP A 6 -44.02 14.95 -12.18
N ILE A 7 -43.12 14.62 -13.13
CA ILE A 7 -42.41 13.34 -13.16
C ILE A 7 -41.16 13.51 -12.33
N PHE A 8 -41.09 12.89 -11.14
CA PHE A 8 -39.88 12.79 -10.36
C PHE A 8 -39.00 11.67 -10.95
N ALA A 9 -37.88 12.04 -11.57
CA ALA A 9 -36.83 11.11 -11.96
C ALA A 9 -36.06 10.68 -10.72
N ILE A 10 -36.22 9.41 -10.30
CA ILE A 10 -35.42 8.80 -9.23
C ILE A 10 -34.06 8.43 -9.84
N LEU A 11 -33.01 9.17 -9.46
CA LEU A 11 -31.64 8.84 -9.81
C LEU A 11 -31.19 7.65 -8.94
N ILE A 12 -31.16 6.45 -9.52
CA ILE A 12 -30.63 5.26 -8.85
C ILE A 12 -29.11 5.33 -8.94
N VAL A 13 -28.48 5.71 -7.84
CA VAL A 13 -27.02 5.59 -7.66
C VAL A 13 -26.72 4.12 -7.38
N THR A 14 -26.24 3.40 -8.38
CA THR A 14 -25.71 2.05 -8.19
C THR A 14 -24.35 2.15 -7.48
N LEU A 15 -24.31 1.88 -6.17
CA LEU A 15 -23.06 1.58 -5.47
C LEU A 15 -22.54 0.26 -6.07
N ASN A 16 -21.43 0.33 -6.81
CA ASN A 16 -20.66 -0.85 -7.17
C ASN A 16 -19.97 -1.35 -5.90
N ALA A 17 -20.65 -2.21 -5.12
CA ALA A 17 -20.01 -3.00 -4.09
C ALA A 17 -19.07 -4.00 -4.79
N VAL A 18 -17.78 -3.93 -4.53
CA VAL A 18 -16.82 -4.99 -4.88
C VAL A 18 -17.38 -6.28 -4.26
N PRO A 19 -17.56 -7.34 -5.03
CA PRO A 19 -18.16 -8.56 -4.50
C PRO A 19 -17.28 -9.10 -3.36
N ALA A 20 -17.88 -9.43 -2.22
CA ALA A 20 -17.21 -9.98 -1.02
C ALA A 20 -16.36 -11.26 -1.30
N ALA A 21 -16.47 -11.83 -2.48
CA ALA A 21 -15.67 -12.97 -2.95
C ALA A 21 -14.28 -12.61 -3.49
N ALA A 22 -13.96 -11.33 -3.73
CA ALA A 22 -12.67 -10.92 -4.31
C ALA A 22 -11.55 -10.88 -3.25
N GLU A 23 -11.84 -10.42 -2.04
CA GLU A 23 -10.82 -10.27 -0.99
C GLU A 23 -10.13 -11.59 -0.60
N PRO A 24 -10.83 -12.73 -0.37
CA PRO A 24 -10.18 -14.02 -0.09
C PRO A 24 -9.23 -14.47 -1.20
N LEU A 25 -9.51 -14.15 -2.47
CA LEU A 25 -8.64 -14.49 -3.60
C LEU A 25 -7.35 -13.66 -3.61
N LEU A 26 -7.38 -12.41 -3.16
CA LEU A 26 -6.19 -11.57 -3.00
C LEU A 26 -5.23 -12.19 -1.98
N TRP A 27 -5.75 -12.56 -0.81
CA TRP A 27 -4.96 -13.22 0.24
C TRP A 27 -4.43 -14.58 -0.20
N GLN A 28 -5.21 -15.34 -0.98
CA GLN A 28 -4.75 -16.60 -1.56
C GLN A 28 -3.61 -16.35 -2.55
N ALA A 29 -3.74 -15.40 -3.48
CA ALA A 29 -2.69 -15.08 -4.44
C ALA A 29 -1.37 -14.69 -3.74
N LEU A 30 -1.47 -13.92 -2.64
CA LEU A 30 -0.31 -13.55 -1.83
C LEU A 30 0.36 -14.76 -1.16
N ARG A 31 -0.43 -15.68 -0.58
CA ARG A 31 0.11 -16.92 0.01
C ARG A 31 0.79 -17.84 -1.00
N ASP A 32 0.23 -17.88 -2.21
CA ASP A 32 0.70 -18.73 -3.29
C ASP A 32 1.91 -18.13 -4.05
N GLY A 33 2.44 -16.97 -3.63
CA GLY A 33 3.53 -16.27 -4.31
C GLY A 33 3.15 -15.66 -5.67
N ARG A 34 1.85 -15.64 -6.01
CA ARG A 34 1.33 -15.06 -7.27
C ARG A 34 1.01 -13.57 -7.16
N ALA A 35 1.20 -12.99 -6.00
CA ALA A 35 1.04 -11.56 -5.76
C ALA A 35 2.07 -11.04 -4.76
N ALA A 36 2.41 -9.76 -4.87
CA ALA A 36 3.00 -8.96 -3.80
C ALA A 36 1.96 -7.96 -3.29
N VAL A 37 2.14 -7.47 -2.07
CA VAL A 37 1.33 -6.38 -1.54
C VAL A 37 2.18 -5.15 -1.28
N LEU A 38 1.80 -4.03 -1.89
CA LEU A 38 2.34 -2.71 -1.63
C LEU A 38 1.48 -2.05 -0.56
N ILE A 39 2.10 -1.52 0.50
CA ILE A 39 1.38 -0.84 1.59
C ILE A 39 1.87 0.61 1.66
N ARG A 40 0.98 1.57 1.47
CA ARG A 40 1.30 2.92 1.90
C ARG A 40 1.45 2.92 3.42
N HIS A 41 2.54 3.48 3.95
CA HIS A 41 2.74 3.62 5.39
C HIS A 41 1.44 4.01 6.11
N ALA A 42 1.26 3.54 7.33
CA ALA A 42 0.11 3.84 8.18
C ALA A 42 -0.03 5.34 8.46
N LEU A 43 -1.05 5.74 9.17
CA LEU A 43 -1.41 7.14 9.37
C LEU A 43 -0.27 7.94 10.01
N ALA A 44 0.28 8.87 9.24
CA ALA A 44 1.24 9.88 9.65
C ALA A 44 0.64 11.24 9.29
N PRO A 45 0.12 12.03 10.26
CA PRO A 45 -0.55 13.29 9.99
C PRO A 45 0.33 14.32 9.29
N GLY A 46 -0.27 15.13 8.43
CA GLY A 46 0.42 16.16 7.65
C GLY A 46 0.87 15.68 6.26
N THR A 47 1.63 16.54 5.57
CA THR A 47 2.11 16.32 4.20
C THR A 47 3.58 16.68 4.11
N GLY A 48 4.35 15.88 3.37
CA GLY A 48 5.81 16.05 3.23
C GLY A 48 6.57 15.73 4.51
N ASP A 49 7.81 16.12 4.56
CA ASP A 49 8.69 16.06 5.72
C ASP A 49 9.20 17.47 6.07
N PRO A 50 9.67 17.73 7.31
CA PRO A 50 10.24 19.02 7.70
C PRO A 50 11.45 19.40 6.85
N ALA A 51 11.78 20.70 6.78
CA ALA A 51 12.89 21.19 5.96
C ALA A 51 14.27 20.66 6.40
N ALA A 52 14.40 20.28 7.69
CA ALA A 52 15.62 19.70 8.25
C ALA A 52 15.65 18.16 8.17
N PHE A 53 14.89 17.57 7.24
CA PHE A 53 14.78 16.13 7.07
C PHE A 53 16.13 15.45 6.91
N ASP A 54 16.36 14.41 7.72
CA ASP A 54 17.43 13.44 7.60
C ASP A 54 16.86 12.02 7.67
N VAL A 55 17.17 11.18 6.70
CA VAL A 55 16.69 9.79 6.64
C VAL A 55 17.20 8.94 7.80
N GLY A 56 18.35 9.29 8.38
CA GLY A 56 18.97 8.62 9.52
C GLY A 56 18.44 9.06 10.88
N ASP A 57 17.68 10.18 10.94
CA ASP A 57 17.19 10.74 12.20
C ASP A 57 15.65 10.89 12.19
N CYS A 58 14.98 9.97 12.89
CA CYS A 58 13.52 9.99 13.00
C CYS A 58 12.95 11.26 13.64
N ALA A 59 13.72 11.98 14.47
CA ALA A 59 13.26 13.21 15.10
C ALA A 59 13.04 14.35 14.07
N THR A 60 13.69 14.26 12.92
CA THR A 60 13.58 15.21 11.82
C THR A 60 12.50 14.86 10.80
N GLN A 61 11.76 13.77 11.02
CA GLN A 61 10.80 13.22 10.06
C GLN A 61 9.35 13.41 10.50
N ARG A 62 8.45 13.36 9.55
CA ARG A 62 7.03 13.17 9.81
C ARG A 62 6.77 11.69 10.12
N ASN A 63 6.42 11.39 11.37
CA ASN A 63 6.26 10.03 11.90
C ASN A 63 4.80 9.61 12.03
N LEU A 64 4.58 8.31 12.32
CA LEU A 64 3.26 7.78 12.62
C LEU A 64 2.66 8.43 13.87
N SER A 65 1.36 8.65 13.86
CA SER A 65 0.59 8.90 15.08
C SER A 65 0.38 7.58 15.86
N GLU A 66 -0.11 7.68 17.10
CA GLU A 66 -0.52 6.49 17.86
C GLU A 66 -1.63 5.71 17.14
N GLU A 67 -2.56 6.41 16.48
CA GLU A 67 -3.57 5.78 15.64
C GLU A 67 -2.93 5.06 14.45
N GLY A 68 -1.89 5.64 13.83
CA GLY A 68 -1.12 5.00 12.76
C GLY A 68 -0.42 3.72 13.23
N ARG A 69 0.19 3.74 14.43
CA ARG A 69 0.78 2.54 15.04
C ARG A 69 -0.29 1.48 15.32
N ALA A 70 -1.43 1.87 15.85
CA ALA A 70 -2.57 0.96 16.05
C ALA A 70 -3.09 0.41 14.71
N GLN A 71 -3.16 1.22 13.65
CA GLN A 71 -3.51 0.78 12.30
C GLN A 71 -2.50 -0.27 11.79
N ALA A 72 -1.20 -0.04 11.93
CA ALA A 72 -0.17 -0.99 11.52
C ALA A 72 -0.30 -2.35 12.25
N ARG A 73 -0.58 -2.34 13.57
CA ARG A 73 -0.86 -3.56 14.32
C ARG A 73 -2.12 -4.29 13.82
N ARG A 74 -3.19 -3.55 13.46
CA ARG A 74 -4.39 -4.15 12.85
C ARG A 74 -4.07 -4.79 11.50
N ILE A 75 -3.26 -4.13 10.66
CA ILE A 75 -2.80 -4.70 9.39
C ILE A 75 -2.12 -6.04 9.64
N GLY A 76 -1.16 -6.13 10.55
CA GLY A 76 -0.54 -7.40 10.92
C GLY A 76 -1.56 -8.45 11.40
N GLY A 77 -2.59 -8.03 12.14
CA GLY A 77 -3.71 -8.89 12.53
C GLY A 77 -4.50 -9.43 11.32
N MET A 78 -4.72 -8.61 10.30
CA MET A 78 -5.40 -9.03 9.06
C MET A 78 -4.59 -10.09 8.29
N PHE A 79 -3.27 -9.95 8.21
CA PHE A 79 -2.40 -10.98 7.61
C PHE A 79 -2.56 -12.32 8.34
N ARG A 80 -2.43 -12.32 9.68
CA ARG A 80 -2.60 -13.54 10.49
C ARG A 80 -4.00 -14.15 10.37
N ALA A 81 -5.05 -13.34 10.36
CA ALA A 81 -6.42 -13.79 10.14
C ALA A 81 -6.63 -14.46 8.77
N ASN A 82 -5.77 -14.12 7.78
CA ASN A 82 -5.77 -14.73 6.46
C ASN A 82 -4.68 -15.81 6.30
N GLY A 83 -4.16 -16.36 7.41
CA GLY A 83 -3.21 -17.47 7.40
C GLY A 83 -1.78 -17.09 7.00
N ILE A 84 -1.39 -15.83 7.17
CA ILE A 84 -0.04 -15.32 6.91
C ILE A 84 0.57 -14.88 8.25
N ASP A 85 1.30 -15.76 8.90
CA ASP A 85 1.97 -15.47 10.18
C ASP A 85 3.34 -14.82 9.99
N THR A 86 3.97 -15.06 8.83
CA THR A 86 5.28 -14.50 8.47
C THR A 86 5.30 -14.03 7.02
N ALA A 87 6.10 -12.99 6.74
CA ALA A 87 6.28 -12.44 5.40
C ALA A 87 7.72 -11.96 5.18
N ALA A 88 8.16 -11.92 3.92
CA ALA A 88 9.33 -11.18 3.51
C ALA A 88 8.95 -9.69 3.42
N ILE A 89 9.52 -8.85 4.30
CA ILE A 89 9.14 -7.45 4.41
C ILE A 89 10.27 -6.55 3.97
N LEU A 90 10.03 -5.80 2.89
CA LEU A 90 10.88 -4.70 2.47
C LEU A 90 10.21 -3.36 2.80
N THR A 91 11.01 -2.37 3.17
CA THR A 91 10.49 -1.07 3.55
C THR A 91 11.36 0.08 3.03
N SER A 92 10.72 1.20 2.76
CA SER A 92 11.41 2.49 2.64
C SER A 92 12.17 2.79 3.93
N GLN A 93 13.30 3.47 3.81
CA GLN A 93 14.14 3.89 4.94
C GLN A 93 13.50 4.97 5.82
N TRP A 94 12.38 5.58 5.42
CA TRP A 94 11.63 6.53 6.25
C TRP A 94 11.07 5.87 7.50
N CYS A 95 11.22 6.53 8.64
CA CYS A 95 10.80 5.99 9.94
C CYS A 95 9.33 5.57 9.97
N ARG A 96 8.42 6.35 9.36
CA ARG A 96 6.99 5.95 9.25
C ARG A 96 6.75 4.65 8.49
N CYS A 97 7.62 4.31 7.51
CA CYS A 97 7.53 3.03 6.80
C CYS A 97 8.12 1.90 7.64
N ARG A 98 9.31 2.09 8.23
CA ARG A 98 9.92 1.13 9.15
C ARG A 98 9.01 0.83 10.35
N ASP A 99 8.41 1.86 10.95
CA ASP A 99 7.47 1.71 12.05
C ASP A 99 6.22 0.94 11.61
N THR A 100 5.65 1.25 10.43
CA THR A 100 4.52 0.49 9.89
C THR A 100 4.88 -0.98 9.74
N ALA A 101 6.01 -1.29 9.11
CA ALA A 101 6.50 -2.64 8.89
C ALA A 101 6.74 -3.39 10.22
N SER A 102 7.39 -2.74 11.18
CA SER A 102 7.72 -3.33 12.49
C SER A 102 6.48 -3.59 13.34
N GLU A 103 5.52 -2.66 13.37
CA GLU A 103 4.28 -2.79 14.16
C GLU A 103 3.33 -3.88 13.60
N MET A 104 3.45 -4.26 12.33
CA MET A 104 2.71 -5.40 11.77
C MET A 104 3.15 -6.73 12.39
N ALA A 105 4.41 -6.82 12.88
CA ALA A 105 4.99 -8.01 13.54
C ALA A 105 4.83 -9.30 12.72
N LEU A 106 5.22 -9.26 11.43
CA LEU A 106 5.17 -10.39 10.49
C LEU A 106 6.55 -10.97 10.14
N GLY A 107 7.61 -10.51 10.80
CA GLY A 107 8.97 -10.99 10.59
C GLY A 107 10.03 -9.89 10.51
N PRO A 108 11.27 -10.24 10.12
CA PRO A 108 12.33 -9.26 9.95
C PRO A 108 12.00 -8.22 8.87
N VAL A 109 12.39 -6.96 9.14
CA VAL A 109 12.17 -5.84 8.22
C VAL A 109 13.51 -5.47 7.57
N GLN A 110 13.53 -5.42 6.23
CA GLN A 110 14.71 -5.06 5.43
C GLN A 110 14.50 -3.73 4.72
N ASP A 111 15.45 -2.82 4.83
CA ASP A 111 15.46 -1.57 4.08
C ASP A 111 15.68 -1.81 2.58
N ALA A 112 14.87 -1.13 1.77
CA ALA A 112 14.98 -1.13 0.31
C ALA A 112 14.92 0.31 -0.22
N PRO A 113 16.06 0.93 -0.58
CA PRO A 113 16.12 2.33 -1.00
C PRO A 113 15.21 2.68 -2.19
N PHE A 114 14.93 1.73 -3.08
CA PHE A 114 14.00 1.94 -4.20
C PHE A 114 12.54 2.14 -3.76
N LEU A 115 12.22 1.90 -2.48
CA LEU A 115 10.92 2.21 -1.86
C LEU A 115 10.88 3.61 -1.21
N ASN A 116 11.99 4.36 -1.22
CA ASN A 116 12.07 5.68 -0.62
C ASN A 116 11.16 6.69 -1.32
N SER A 117 10.67 7.68 -0.57
CA SER A 117 9.79 8.71 -1.11
C SER A 117 10.52 9.66 -2.06
N PHE A 118 10.02 9.84 -3.25
CA PHE A 118 10.44 10.89 -4.16
C PHE A 118 9.47 12.09 -4.17
N PHE A 119 8.65 12.23 -3.12
CA PHE A 119 7.65 13.31 -3.02
C PHE A 119 8.30 14.70 -3.10
N ALA A 120 9.41 14.91 -2.39
CA ALA A 120 10.15 16.17 -2.38
C ALA A 120 11.05 16.34 -3.62
N ASN A 121 11.53 15.26 -4.22
CA ASN A 121 12.38 15.25 -5.41
C ASN A 121 11.74 14.38 -6.51
N ARG A 122 10.82 14.95 -7.27
CA ARG A 122 10.08 14.25 -8.32
C ARG A 122 10.96 13.70 -9.43
N GLY A 123 12.18 14.24 -9.59
CA GLY A 123 13.14 13.77 -10.59
C GLY A 123 13.62 12.35 -10.35
N ASP A 124 13.62 11.85 -9.11
CA ASP A 124 14.06 10.49 -8.78
C ASP A 124 12.98 9.43 -9.09
N GLY A 125 11.73 9.88 -9.36
CA GLY A 125 10.59 9.00 -9.56
C GLY A 125 10.77 7.95 -10.65
N PRO A 126 11.21 8.30 -11.87
CA PRO A 126 11.40 7.33 -12.95
C PRO A 126 12.37 6.21 -12.58
N ASP A 127 13.54 6.54 -12.04
CA ASP A 127 14.58 5.56 -11.69
C ASP A 127 14.14 4.65 -10.55
N GLN A 128 13.51 5.21 -9.51
CA GLN A 128 13.00 4.43 -8.39
C GLN A 128 11.84 3.51 -8.81
N THR A 129 10.93 3.99 -9.65
CA THR A 129 9.83 3.18 -10.19
C THR A 129 10.37 2.05 -11.08
N ALA A 130 11.37 2.32 -11.90
CA ALA A 130 12.03 1.29 -12.71
C ALA A 130 12.70 0.22 -11.83
N ALA A 131 13.42 0.63 -10.79
CA ALA A 131 14.06 -0.31 -9.85
C ALA A 131 13.03 -1.17 -9.10
N LEU A 132 11.91 -0.58 -8.64
CA LEU A 132 10.81 -1.32 -8.01
C LEU A 132 10.17 -2.31 -9.00
N ARG A 133 9.94 -1.90 -10.26
CA ARG A 133 9.40 -2.78 -11.30
C ARG A 133 10.33 -3.95 -11.58
N THR A 134 11.63 -3.71 -11.74
CA THR A 134 12.64 -4.75 -11.93
C THR A 134 12.61 -5.75 -10.78
N TYR A 135 12.61 -5.27 -9.53
CA TYR A 135 12.52 -6.13 -8.36
C TYR A 135 11.28 -7.04 -8.38
N LEU A 136 10.11 -6.48 -8.71
CA LEU A 136 8.86 -7.26 -8.79
C LEU A 136 8.81 -8.21 -10.00
N THR A 137 9.50 -7.89 -11.09
CA THR A 137 9.61 -8.79 -12.27
C THR A 137 10.48 -10.01 -11.97
N GLU A 138 11.52 -9.83 -11.15
CA GLU A 138 12.45 -10.90 -10.77
C GLU A 138 12.01 -11.64 -9.49
N ALA A 139 10.95 -11.16 -8.82
CA ALA A 139 10.49 -11.74 -7.58
C ALA A 139 9.87 -13.14 -7.81
N ASP A 140 10.40 -14.12 -7.10
CA ASP A 140 9.85 -15.47 -6.98
C ASP A 140 9.78 -15.83 -5.49
N PRO A 141 8.81 -15.26 -4.75
CA PRO A 141 8.80 -15.33 -3.30
C PRO A 141 8.32 -16.71 -2.81
N GLU A 142 9.18 -17.40 -2.07
CA GLU A 142 8.78 -18.60 -1.30
C GLU A 142 7.89 -18.27 -0.10
N THR A 143 7.88 -17.00 0.33
CA THR A 143 7.07 -16.46 1.42
C THR A 143 6.32 -15.22 0.95
N PRO A 144 5.13 -14.91 1.50
CA PRO A 144 4.38 -13.70 1.16
C PRO A 144 5.25 -12.45 1.13
N LEU A 145 5.20 -11.70 0.03
CA LEU A 145 6.04 -10.51 -0.19
C LEU A 145 5.26 -9.23 0.14
N VAL A 146 5.80 -8.44 1.08
CA VAL A 146 5.22 -7.20 1.56
C VAL A 146 6.20 -6.04 1.37
N LEU A 147 5.76 -4.96 0.71
CA LEU A 147 6.55 -3.78 0.45
C LEU A 147 5.89 -2.55 1.08
N VAL A 148 6.51 -1.99 2.14
CA VAL A 148 5.98 -0.79 2.80
C VAL A 148 6.65 0.46 2.23
N THR A 149 5.85 1.34 1.63
CA THR A 149 6.35 2.49 0.89
C THR A 149 5.42 3.71 1.02
N HIS A 150 5.46 4.61 0.03
CA HIS A 150 4.74 5.88 0.02
C HIS A 150 3.71 5.93 -1.09
N GLN A 151 2.73 6.86 -0.94
CA GLN A 151 1.71 7.08 -1.95
C GLN A 151 2.33 7.33 -3.35
N VAL A 152 3.37 8.17 -3.43
CA VAL A 152 3.99 8.53 -4.72
C VAL A 152 4.59 7.34 -5.45
N ASN A 153 5.20 6.39 -4.72
CA ASN A 153 5.79 5.18 -5.29
C ASN A 153 4.70 4.23 -5.82
N ILE A 154 3.64 4.02 -5.02
CA ILE A 154 2.53 3.16 -5.43
C ILE A 154 1.81 3.76 -6.64
N THR A 155 1.49 5.07 -6.61
CA THR A 155 0.80 5.72 -7.72
C THR A 155 1.65 5.73 -9.00
N ALA A 156 2.97 5.96 -8.90
CA ALA A 156 3.84 5.93 -10.08
C ALA A 156 3.96 4.53 -10.71
N LEU A 157 3.83 3.48 -9.90
CA LEU A 157 3.89 2.09 -10.38
C LEU A 157 2.54 1.60 -10.94
N THR A 158 1.41 2.01 -10.33
CA THR A 158 0.10 1.36 -10.51
C THR A 158 -1.01 2.28 -11.01
N ASP A 159 -0.75 3.59 -11.14
CA ASP A 159 -1.75 4.65 -11.35
C ASP A 159 -2.84 4.74 -10.25
N TYR A 160 -2.76 3.91 -9.22
CA TYR A 160 -3.68 3.92 -8.08
C TYR A 160 -3.19 4.85 -6.95
N PHE A 161 -4.09 5.63 -6.36
CA PHE A 161 -3.80 6.55 -5.27
C PHE A 161 -4.25 5.97 -3.91
N PRO A 162 -3.37 5.27 -3.16
CA PRO A 162 -3.76 4.57 -1.94
C PRO A 162 -3.95 5.53 -0.76
N ARG A 163 -4.84 5.17 0.16
CA ARG A 163 -4.96 5.77 1.50
C ARG A 163 -3.85 5.27 2.42
N SER A 164 -3.65 5.95 3.56
CA SER A 164 -2.70 5.48 4.59
C SER A 164 -3.09 4.10 5.11
N GLY A 165 -2.13 3.19 5.12
CA GLY A 165 -2.31 1.80 5.53
C GLY A 165 -3.04 0.91 4.53
N GLU A 166 -3.45 1.42 3.37
CA GLU A 166 -4.13 0.62 2.35
C GLU A 166 -3.18 -0.37 1.70
N LEU A 167 -3.67 -1.58 1.49
CA LEU A 167 -2.99 -2.68 0.84
C LEU A 167 -3.36 -2.70 -0.65
N VAL A 168 -2.36 -2.68 -1.53
CA VAL A 168 -2.52 -2.76 -2.99
C VAL A 168 -1.84 -4.03 -3.46
N PHE A 169 -2.63 -5.00 -3.93
CA PHE A 169 -2.14 -6.30 -4.40
C PHE A 169 -1.80 -6.20 -5.88
N VAL A 170 -0.58 -6.56 -6.24
CA VAL A 170 -0.09 -6.61 -7.61
C VAL A 170 0.26 -8.03 -7.99
N GLU A 171 -0.04 -8.42 -9.22
CA GLU A 171 0.27 -9.76 -9.76
C GLU A 171 1.80 -9.94 -9.89
N LEU A 172 2.28 -11.14 -9.64
CA LEU A 172 3.67 -11.55 -9.83
C LEU A 172 3.78 -12.71 -10.83
N PRO A 173 4.88 -12.76 -11.62
CA PRO A 173 5.84 -11.69 -11.81
C PRO A 173 5.22 -10.49 -12.52
N VAL A 174 5.74 -9.29 -12.25
CA VAL A 174 5.29 -8.09 -12.98
C VAL A 174 5.81 -8.16 -14.41
N THR A 175 4.90 -8.03 -15.37
CA THR A 175 5.18 -7.96 -16.81
C THR A 175 5.13 -6.50 -17.29
N ASP A 176 5.23 -6.27 -18.61
CA ASP A 176 5.10 -4.93 -19.19
C ASP A 176 3.77 -4.26 -18.79
N ASP A 177 2.69 -5.04 -18.75
CA ASP A 177 1.38 -4.63 -18.25
C ASP A 177 1.25 -5.02 -16.76
N LEU A 178 1.49 -4.07 -15.84
CA LEU A 178 1.31 -4.31 -14.42
C LEU A 178 -0.19 -4.47 -14.09
N THR A 179 -0.54 -5.57 -13.44
CA THR A 179 -1.91 -5.85 -13.00
C THR A 179 -2.08 -5.58 -11.51
N VAL A 180 -2.97 -4.66 -11.17
CA VAL A 180 -3.50 -4.50 -9.80
C VAL A 180 -4.66 -5.48 -9.63
N LEU A 181 -4.47 -6.50 -8.79
CA LEU A 181 -5.50 -7.52 -8.52
C LEU A 181 -6.64 -6.98 -7.67
N GLY A 182 -6.36 -6.02 -6.80
CA GLY A 182 -7.33 -5.37 -5.94
C GLY A 182 -6.68 -4.64 -4.76
N THR A 183 -7.51 -4.02 -3.95
CA THR A 183 -7.06 -3.25 -2.76
C THR A 183 -7.89 -3.62 -1.53
N VAL A 184 -7.29 -3.44 -0.34
CA VAL A 184 -7.96 -3.64 0.94
C VAL A 184 -7.73 -2.42 1.83
N GLU A 185 -8.82 -1.74 2.20
CA GLU A 185 -8.77 -0.62 3.14
C GLU A 185 -8.65 -1.14 4.59
N THR A 186 -7.79 -0.48 5.38
CA THR A 186 -7.54 -0.83 6.78
C THR A 186 -7.97 0.33 7.69
N ARG A 187 -9.18 0.31 8.17
CA ARG A 187 -9.75 1.35 9.07
C ARG A 187 -9.58 1.01 10.54
#